data_00695b161d8f7dae0f0b2c544a6eadeb
#
_entry.id   00695b161d8f7dae0f0b2c544a6eadeb
#
_cell.length_a   1.000
_cell.length_b   1.000
_cell.length_c   1.000
_cell.angle_alpha   90.00
_cell.angle_beta   90.00
_cell.angle_gamma   90.00
#
_symmetry.space_group_name_H-M   'P 1'
#
loop_
_entity.id
_entity.type
_entity.pdbx_description
1 polymer ?
#
loop_
_entity_poly.entity_id
_entity_poly.type
_entity_poly.pdbx_seq_one_letter_code
_entity_poly.pdbx_strand_id
1 'polypeptide(L)'
;LWSWQGAHLIEWAARHDVIRASRPETISPALVGSAHATATAGCKRAVVIAVFALLVLRLSPSRRWWAGMALILFELLPPAMPANPTTAMATFTQPPSTTQTVARTGGRLFVPEQVPMWRKYVSYVHYGPTSPEYLRRWQEMLGSNIGMMWGLSEASGYEPVAVKRAVRHYVILAQQWKQSPQRDELLRELQRAGVGAVATGETADDWRVFPLPDPPMRAWTAHSGEALPVRDLSPQQAEVVNAPAGDIVLTDTAYPGWKVWVSRKPQSWRIFKNVFRVVTTPASASHLLWRYEPDTLRIGLFLSLLGCATAVGVLIFGYIAGKPHSITK
;
A
#
# COMPACT_ATOMS: atom_id res chain seq x y z
N LEU A 1 6.23 42.13 6.65
CA LEU A 1 6.71 41.97 5.25
C LEU A 1 6.66 40.48 4.83
N TRP A 2 7.15 39.53 5.63
CA TRP A 2 7.16 38.09 5.31
C TRP A 2 5.75 37.47 5.18
N SER A 3 4.78 37.93 5.95
CA SER A 3 3.43 37.38 5.93
C SER A 3 2.68 37.63 4.61
N TRP A 4 2.92 38.75 3.96
CA TRP A 4 2.28 39.11 2.70
C TRP A 4 2.99 38.45 1.49
N GLN A 5 4.33 38.39 1.52
CA GLN A 5 5.13 37.79 0.45
C GLN A 5 5.05 36.25 0.43
N GLY A 6 4.89 35.59 1.60
CA GLY A 6 4.78 34.14 1.67
C GLY A 6 3.54 33.58 0.96
N ALA A 7 2.39 34.26 1.10
CA ALA A 7 1.17 33.83 0.40
C ALA A 7 1.31 33.96 -1.12
N HIS A 8 1.89 35.05 -1.59
CA HIS A 8 2.15 35.26 -3.01
C HIS A 8 3.18 34.30 -3.59
N LEU A 9 4.19 33.91 -2.81
CA LEU A 9 5.20 32.92 -3.22
C LEU A 9 4.58 31.50 -3.38
N ILE A 10 3.70 31.09 -2.48
CA ILE A 10 2.99 29.80 -2.55
C ILE A 10 2.04 29.81 -3.76
N GLU A 11 1.31 30.89 -3.95
CA GLU A 11 0.41 31.05 -5.09
C GLU A 11 1.18 31.10 -6.42
N TRP A 12 2.32 31.82 -6.46
CA TRP A 12 3.23 31.82 -7.60
C TRP A 12 3.80 30.42 -7.88
N ALA A 13 4.28 29.71 -6.86
CA ALA A 13 4.82 28.37 -6.98
C ALA A 13 3.77 27.35 -7.47
N ALA A 14 2.52 27.50 -7.07
CA ALA A 14 1.41 26.69 -7.55
C ALA A 14 1.05 27.00 -9.01
N ARG A 15 1.08 28.28 -9.41
CA ARG A 15 0.81 28.69 -10.80
C ARG A 15 1.91 28.28 -11.79
N HIS A 16 3.14 28.06 -11.30
CA HIS A 16 4.30 27.71 -12.13
C HIS A 16 4.72 26.24 -12.00
N ASP A 17 3.80 25.37 -11.56
CA ASP A 17 4.05 23.91 -11.40
C ASP A 17 5.24 23.54 -10.48
N VAL A 18 5.78 24.50 -9.73
CA VAL A 18 6.84 24.22 -8.73
C VAL A 18 6.26 23.40 -7.57
N ILE A 19 4.97 23.62 -7.26
CA ILE A 19 4.18 22.76 -6.39
C ILE A 19 3.14 22.10 -7.28
N ARG A 20 3.24 20.80 -7.51
CA ARG A 20 2.24 20.03 -8.26
C ARG A 20 0.92 19.96 -7.49
N ALA A 21 0.12 21.01 -7.59
CA ALA A 21 -1.29 20.91 -7.29
C ALA A 21 -1.99 20.28 -8.49
N SER A 22 -2.73 19.22 -8.27
CA SER A 22 -3.47 18.53 -9.35
C SER A 22 -4.51 19.42 -10.05
N ARG A 23 -4.85 20.57 -9.46
CA ARG A 23 -5.66 21.66 -10.03
C ARG A 23 -5.39 22.95 -9.26
N PRO A 24 -4.92 24.04 -9.90
CA PRO A 24 -4.68 25.33 -9.25
C PRO A 24 -5.93 25.93 -8.58
N GLU A 25 -7.10 25.67 -9.15
CA GLU A 25 -8.40 26.15 -8.63
C GLU A 25 -8.83 25.49 -7.31
N THR A 26 -8.16 24.41 -6.88
CA THR A 26 -8.47 23.75 -5.60
C THR A 26 -7.65 24.26 -4.41
N ILE A 27 -6.78 25.22 -4.63
CA ILE A 27 -6.00 25.85 -3.57
C ILE A 27 -6.89 26.83 -2.82
N SER A 28 -7.51 26.36 -1.74
CA SER A 28 -8.34 27.24 -0.92
C SER A 28 -7.48 28.26 -0.15
N PRO A 29 -7.97 29.47 0.10
CA PRO A 29 -7.29 30.46 0.96
C PRO A 29 -6.93 29.89 2.35
N ALA A 30 -7.76 28.99 2.88
CA ALA A 30 -7.50 28.30 4.14
C ALA A 30 -6.25 27.40 4.07
N LEU A 31 -6.04 26.68 2.95
CA LEU A 31 -4.85 25.86 2.74
C LEU A 31 -3.59 26.72 2.66
N VAL A 32 -3.65 27.82 1.94
CA VAL A 32 -2.54 28.81 1.85
C VAL A 32 -2.25 29.40 3.23
N GLY A 33 -3.27 29.77 3.98
CA GLY A 33 -3.15 30.28 5.36
C GLY A 33 -2.50 29.28 6.30
N SER A 34 -2.91 28.01 6.25
CA SER A 34 -2.34 26.94 7.09
C SER A 34 -0.88 26.62 6.73
N ALA A 35 -0.57 26.55 5.44
CA ALA A 35 0.79 26.34 4.95
C ALA A 35 1.72 27.50 5.37
N HIS A 36 1.24 28.73 5.25
CA HIS A 36 1.97 29.92 5.70
C HIS A 36 2.20 29.93 7.21
N ALA A 37 1.18 29.62 8.01
CA ALA A 37 1.30 29.51 9.46
C ALA A 37 2.33 28.45 9.87
N THR A 38 2.28 27.27 9.22
CA THR A 38 3.24 26.17 9.45
C THR A 38 4.66 26.57 9.06
N ALA A 39 4.86 27.21 7.90
CA ALA A 39 6.17 27.68 7.46
C ALA A 39 6.74 28.75 8.41
N THR A 40 5.89 29.68 8.86
CA THR A 40 6.29 30.74 9.80
C THR A 40 6.69 30.16 11.16
N ALA A 41 5.93 29.22 11.67
CA ALA A 41 6.26 28.50 12.91
C ALA A 41 7.56 27.70 12.77
N GLY A 42 7.77 27.03 11.62
CA GLY A 42 9.01 26.34 11.29
C GLY A 42 10.24 27.28 11.26
N CYS A 43 10.12 28.43 10.63
CA CYS A 43 11.19 29.44 10.60
C CYS A 43 11.53 29.98 12.00
N LYS A 44 10.53 30.35 12.80
CA LYS A 44 10.76 30.79 14.19
C LYS A 44 11.47 29.71 15.00
N ARG A 45 11.05 28.47 14.88
CA ARG A 45 11.68 27.34 15.53
C ARG A 45 13.13 27.13 15.10
N ALA A 46 13.41 27.19 13.79
CA ALA A 46 14.76 27.07 13.24
C ALA A 46 15.71 28.12 13.81
N VAL A 47 15.25 29.38 13.96
CA VAL A 47 16.06 30.45 14.59
C VAL A 47 16.36 30.11 16.05
N VAL A 48 15.36 29.68 16.83
CA VAL A 48 15.55 29.28 18.24
C VAL A 48 16.58 28.14 18.35
N ILE A 49 16.43 27.12 17.50
CA ILE A 49 17.35 25.97 17.49
C ILE A 49 18.77 26.41 17.11
N ALA A 50 18.92 27.28 16.11
CA ALA A 50 20.23 27.81 15.72
C ALA A 50 20.93 28.56 16.87
N VAL A 51 20.19 29.39 17.62
CA VAL A 51 20.72 30.07 18.81
C VAL A 51 21.17 29.06 19.88
N PHE A 52 20.33 28.05 20.19
CA PHE A 52 20.71 27.02 21.14
C PHE A 52 21.90 26.18 20.67
N ALA A 53 21.99 25.87 19.38
CA ALA A 53 23.13 25.16 18.81
C ALA A 53 24.44 25.96 18.98
N LEU A 54 24.40 27.27 18.75
CA LEU A 54 25.56 28.14 18.99
C LEU A 54 25.96 28.17 20.46
N LEU A 55 25.00 28.16 21.40
CA LEU A 55 25.29 28.09 22.84
C LEU A 55 25.88 26.73 23.21
N VAL A 56 25.37 25.62 22.65
CA VAL A 56 25.92 24.28 22.86
C VAL A 56 27.37 24.18 22.40
N LEU A 57 27.74 24.83 21.28
CA LEU A 57 29.10 24.86 20.78
C LEU A 57 30.11 25.54 21.74
N ARG A 58 29.62 26.40 22.66
CA ARG A 58 30.45 27.04 23.68
C ARG A 58 30.70 26.23 24.94
N LEU A 59 30.04 25.09 25.08
CA LEU A 59 30.20 24.20 26.23
C LEU A 59 31.50 23.37 26.13
N SER A 60 31.96 22.86 27.26
CA SER A 60 33.06 21.88 27.31
C SER A 60 32.70 20.60 26.53
N PRO A 61 33.68 19.86 25.97
CA PRO A 61 33.41 18.69 25.12
C PRO A 61 32.44 17.66 25.71
N SER A 62 32.58 17.34 27.00
CA SER A 62 31.70 16.39 27.70
C SER A 62 30.26 16.87 27.82
N ARG A 63 30.07 18.17 28.15
CA ARG A 63 28.74 18.77 28.25
C ARG A 63 28.11 19.02 26.89
N ARG A 64 28.90 19.31 25.88
CA ARG A 64 28.45 19.54 24.49
C ARG A 64 27.73 18.34 23.91
N TRP A 65 28.22 17.12 24.15
CA TRP A 65 27.59 15.89 23.69
C TRP A 65 26.17 15.75 24.25
N TRP A 66 25.99 15.85 25.55
CA TRP A 66 24.66 15.71 26.18
C TRP A 66 23.73 16.84 25.82
N ALA A 67 24.20 18.07 25.77
CA ALA A 67 23.41 19.21 25.36
C ALA A 67 23.00 19.13 23.89
N GLY A 68 23.87 18.63 23.01
CA GLY A 68 23.57 18.38 21.61
C GLY A 68 22.49 17.31 21.44
N MET A 69 22.59 16.19 22.16
CA MET A 69 21.54 15.14 22.16
C MET A 69 20.21 15.68 22.66
N ALA A 70 20.20 16.46 23.75
CA ALA A 70 18.99 17.08 24.28
C ALA A 70 18.36 18.04 23.25
N LEU A 71 19.17 18.83 22.56
CA LEU A 71 18.70 19.75 21.51
C LEU A 71 18.07 19.00 20.34
N ILE A 72 18.70 17.92 19.87
CA ILE A 72 18.16 17.06 18.79
C ILE A 72 16.81 16.46 19.22
N LEU A 73 16.72 15.92 20.44
CA LEU A 73 15.46 15.38 20.95
C LEU A 73 14.39 16.45 21.06
N PHE A 74 14.73 17.64 21.56
CA PHE A 74 13.81 18.78 21.63
C PHE A 74 13.35 19.24 20.25
N GLU A 75 14.20 19.12 19.23
CA GLU A 75 13.84 19.42 17.85
C GLU A 75 12.92 18.38 17.23
N LEU A 76 13.19 17.11 17.42
CA LEU A 76 12.49 16.03 16.72
C LEU A 76 11.18 15.62 17.40
N LEU A 77 11.12 15.60 18.73
CA LEU A 77 9.95 15.11 19.47
C LEU A 77 8.66 15.91 19.19
N PRO A 78 8.64 17.26 19.31
CA PRO A 78 7.39 18.00 19.13
C PRO A 78 6.76 17.88 17.73
N PRO A 79 7.51 17.87 16.59
CA PRO A 79 6.90 17.62 15.29
C PRO A 79 6.57 16.15 15.05
N ALA A 80 7.26 15.21 15.72
CA ALA A 80 6.98 13.79 15.58
C ALA A 80 5.66 13.39 16.26
N MET A 81 5.30 14.01 17.36
CA MET A 81 4.07 13.69 18.10
C MET A 81 2.78 13.90 17.28
N PRO A 82 2.55 15.05 16.63
CA PRO A 82 1.39 15.21 15.77
C PRO A 82 1.50 14.48 14.43
N ALA A 83 2.73 14.19 13.93
CA ALA A 83 2.94 13.42 12.72
C ALA A 83 2.57 11.93 12.89
N ASN A 84 2.60 11.42 14.13
CA ASN A 84 2.21 10.06 14.48
C ASN A 84 1.03 10.10 15.45
N PRO A 85 -0.18 10.38 14.99
CA PRO A 85 -1.35 10.44 15.83
C PRO A 85 -1.59 9.08 16.48
N THR A 86 -1.78 9.09 17.79
CA THR A 86 -2.15 7.90 18.56
C THR A 86 -3.66 7.84 18.74
N THR A 87 -4.22 6.64 18.70
CA THR A 87 -5.63 6.39 19.00
C THR A 87 -5.77 5.15 19.84
N ALA A 88 -6.95 4.94 20.42
CA ALA A 88 -7.22 3.74 21.21
C ALA A 88 -7.06 2.48 20.39
N MET A 89 -6.43 1.44 20.94
CA MET A 89 -6.24 0.16 20.27
C MET A 89 -7.57 -0.44 19.80
N ALA A 90 -8.65 -0.21 20.54
CA ALA A 90 -10.00 -0.65 20.19
C ALA A 90 -10.44 -0.17 18.79
N THR A 91 -9.96 0.99 18.33
CA THR A 91 -10.23 1.49 16.98
C THR A 91 -9.71 0.55 15.89
N PHE A 92 -8.62 -0.17 16.15
CA PHE A 92 -8.02 -1.11 15.20
C PHE A 92 -8.42 -2.58 15.41
N THR A 93 -8.91 -2.92 16.60
CA THR A 93 -9.28 -4.31 16.92
C THR A 93 -10.77 -4.59 16.72
N GLN A 94 -11.62 -3.57 16.72
CA GLN A 94 -13.05 -3.74 16.46
C GLN A 94 -13.32 -3.62 14.95
N PRO A 95 -13.75 -4.71 14.29
CA PRO A 95 -14.05 -4.66 12.86
C PRO A 95 -15.25 -3.75 12.60
N PRO A 96 -15.21 -2.94 11.52
CA PRO A 96 -16.38 -2.17 11.11
C PRO A 96 -17.53 -3.08 10.66
N SER A 97 -18.75 -2.58 10.73
CA SER A 97 -19.95 -3.36 10.41
C SER A 97 -19.96 -3.85 8.96
N THR A 98 -19.39 -3.07 8.05
CA THR A 98 -19.26 -3.38 6.62
C THR A 98 -18.39 -4.61 6.35
N THR A 99 -17.41 -4.93 7.21
CA THR A 99 -16.56 -6.12 7.03
C THR A 99 -17.33 -7.41 7.09
N GLN A 100 -18.36 -7.50 7.93
CA GLN A 100 -19.18 -8.72 8.04
C GLN A 100 -19.96 -8.97 6.75
N THR A 101 -20.46 -7.91 6.11
CA THR A 101 -21.17 -8.02 4.84
C THR A 101 -20.25 -8.55 3.75
N VAL A 102 -19.02 -8.02 3.64
CA VAL A 102 -18.04 -8.50 2.66
C VAL A 102 -17.59 -9.93 2.96
N ALA A 103 -17.30 -10.25 4.21
CA ALA A 103 -16.83 -11.59 4.61
C ALA A 103 -17.83 -12.70 4.23
N ARG A 104 -19.13 -12.43 4.32
CA ARG A 104 -20.19 -13.39 3.95
C ARG A 104 -20.20 -13.74 2.46
N THR A 105 -19.66 -12.91 1.60
CA THR A 105 -19.62 -13.16 0.15
C THR A 105 -18.53 -14.16 -0.25
N GLY A 106 -17.54 -14.37 0.60
CA GLY A 106 -16.40 -15.27 0.33
C GLY A 106 -15.45 -14.80 -0.77
N GLY A 107 -15.65 -13.60 -1.33
CA GLY A 107 -14.86 -13.04 -2.43
C GLY A 107 -14.05 -11.82 -2.04
N ARG A 108 -13.46 -11.20 -3.06
CA ARG A 108 -12.73 -9.94 -2.91
C ARG A 108 -13.67 -8.76 -2.87
N LEU A 109 -13.27 -7.75 -2.12
CA LEU A 109 -13.90 -6.44 -2.18
C LEU A 109 -13.39 -5.68 -3.41
N PHE A 110 -14.30 -5.01 -4.11
CA PHE A 110 -13.97 -4.04 -5.15
C PHE A 110 -14.47 -2.66 -4.75
N VAL A 111 -13.59 -1.66 -4.78
CA VAL A 111 -13.89 -0.27 -4.44
C VAL A 111 -13.63 0.62 -5.64
N PRO A 112 -14.65 0.95 -6.45
CA PRO A 112 -14.49 1.73 -7.70
C PRO A 112 -13.94 3.14 -7.47
N GLU A 113 -14.21 3.74 -6.30
CA GLU A 113 -13.82 5.11 -5.95
C GLU A 113 -12.51 5.22 -5.15
N GLN A 114 -11.71 4.16 -5.07
CA GLN A 114 -10.51 4.15 -4.24
C GLN A 114 -9.58 5.37 -4.46
N VAL A 115 -9.31 5.72 -5.71
CA VAL A 115 -8.41 6.83 -6.03
C VAL A 115 -9.01 8.21 -5.66
N PRO A 116 -10.27 8.52 -6.02
CA PRO A 116 -10.92 9.73 -5.53
C PRO A 116 -11.03 9.77 -4.01
N MET A 117 -11.35 8.64 -3.39
CA MET A 117 -11.49 8.53 -1.95
C MET A 117 -10.17 8.78 -1.22
N TRP A 118 -9.08 8.18 -1.68
CA TRP A 118 -7.75 8.44 -1.14
C TRP A 118 -7.37 9.92 -1.24
N ARG A 119 -7.58 10.55 -2.39
CA ARG A 119 -7.34 11.99 -2.57
C ARG A 119 -8.19 12.83 -1.63
N LYS A 120 -9.48 12.50 -1.48
CA LYS A 120 -10.43 13.26 -0.66
C LYS A 120 -10.15 13.16 0.84
N TYR A 121 -9.75 11.99 1.34
CA TYR A 121 -9.65 11.73 2.78
C TYR A 121 -8.22 11.60 3.31
N VAL A 122 -7.24 11.31 2.48
CA VAL A 122 -5.85 11.14 2.92
C VAL A 122 -4.95 12.29 2.48
N SER A 123 -5.07 12.75 1.23
CA SER A 123 -4.18 13.81 0.69
C SER A 123 -4.48 15.20 1.23
N TYR A 124 -5.68 15.44 1.76
CA TYR A 124 -6.13 16.77 2.19
C TYR A 124 -6.45 16.86 3.69
N VAL A 125 -6.32 15.78 4.40
CA VAL A 125 -6.49 15.79 5.86
C VAL A 125 -5.20 16.29 6.49
N HIS A 126 -5.34 17.27 7.38
CA HIS A 126 -4.23 17.79 8.17
C HIS A 126 -3.53 16.62 8.90
N TYR A 127 -2.22 16.54 8.79
CA TYR A 127 -1.42 15.73 9.69
C TYR A 127 -1.64 16.29 11.11
N GLY A 128 -2.45 15.60 11.88
CA GLY A 128 -2.80 16.01 13.23
C GLY A 128 -3.67 14.95 13.92
N PRO A 129 -4.02 15.14 15.19
CA PRO A 129 -4.86 14.20 15.91
C PRO A 129 -6.20 14.06 15.19
N THR A 130 -6.38 12.92 14.54
CA THR A 130 -7.63 12.58 13.86
C THR A 130 -8.62 12.11 14.89
N SER A 131 -9.85 12.61 14.86
CA SER A 131 -10.87 12.15 15.81
C SER A 131 -11.12 10.64 15.64
N PRO A 132 -11.35 9.88 16.71
CA PRO A 132 -11.69 8.46 16.61
C PRO A 132 -12.89 8.19 15.72
N GLU A 133 -13.83 9.13 15.67
CA GLU A 133 -15.01 9.06 14.80
C GLU A 133 -14.63 9.14 13.32
N TYR A 134 -13.74 10.03 12.95
CA TYR A 134 -13.23 10.12 11.57
C TYR A 134 -12.55 8.83 11.14
N LEU A 135 -11.68 8.26 11.98
CA LEU A 135 -11.03 6.99 11.72
C LEU A 135 -12.03 5.86 11.56
N ARG A 136 -13.06 5.81 12.41
CA ARG A 136 -14.13 4.80 12.33
C ARG A 136 -14.92 4.92 11.03
N ARG A 137 -15.32 6.13 10.62
CA ARG A 137 -16.00 6.37 9.34
C ARG A 137 -15.15 5.90 8.17
N TRP A 138 -13.85 6.22 8.20
CA TRP A 138 -12.91 5.77 7.18
C TRP A 138 -12.76 4.25 7.12
N GLN A 139 -12.75 3.59 8.28
CA GLN A 139 -12.76 2.13 8.37
C GLN A 139 -14.05 1.52 7.84
N GLU A 140 -15.22 2.09 8.15
CA GLU A 140 -16.52 1.64 7.62
C GLU A 140 -16.58 1.73 6.08
N MET A 141 -15.88 2.67 5.49
CA MET A 141 -15.77 2.79 4.03
C MET A 141 -14.85 1.73 3.41
N LEU A 142 -14.15 0.93 4.20
CA LEU A 142 -13.19 -0.08 3.74
C LEU A 142 -12.20 0.50 2.72
N GLY A 143 -11.77 1.75 2.92
CA GLY A 143 -10.86 2.44 2.00
C GLY A 143 -9.53 1.71 1.89
N SER A 144 -8.89 1.93 0.78
CA SER A 144 -7.53 1.46 0.38
C SER A 144 -6.79 0.54 1.35
N ASN A 145 -6.90 -0.75 1.16
CA ASN A 145 -6.25 -1.80 1.97
C ASN A 145 -6.71 -1.90 3.44
N ILE A 146 -7.66 -1.09 3.87
CA ILE A 146 -8.18 -1.13 5.25
C ILE A 146 -8.82 -2.49 5.56
N GLY A 147 -9.54 -3.06 4.59
CA GLY A 147 -10.16 -4.37 4.72
C GLY A 147 -9.19 -5.49 5.11
N MET A 148 -7.91 -5.36 4.72
CA MET A 148 -6.86 -6.35 5.04
C MET A 148 -6.62 -6.51 6.55
N MET A 149 -6.88 -5.49 7.36
CA MET A 149 -6.77 -5.56 8.83
C MET A 149 -7.72 -6.61 9.42
N TRP A 150 -8.80 -6.92 8.73
CA TRP A 150 -9.81 -7.90 9.14
C TRP A 150 -9.91 -9.09 8.19
N GLY A 151 -8.81 -9.38 7.46
CA GLY A 151 -8.70 -10.55 6.60
C GLY A 151 -9.48 -10.47 5.29
N LEU A 152 -9.99 -9.28 4.92
CA LEU A 152 -10.63 -9.09 3.62
C LEU A 152 -9.57 -8.92 2.52
N SER A 153 -9.80 -9.58 1.40
CA SER A 153 -8.99 -9.40 0.19
C SER A 153 -9.62 -8.33 -0.70
N GLU A 154 -8.81 -7.46 -1.28
CA GLU A 154 -9.25 -6.46 -2.23
C GLU A 154 -8.84 -6.82 -3.67
N ALA A 155 -9.73 -6.56 -4.63
CA ALA A 155 -9.46 -6.78 -6.04
C ALA A 155 -8.58 -5.67 -6.64
N SER A 156 -8.81 -4.43 -6.21
CA SER A 156 -8.17 -3.22 -6.72
C SER A 156 -7.27 -2.53 -5.68
N GLY A 157 -6.69 -3.27 -4.74
CA GLY A 157 -5.93 -2.75 -3.61
C GLY A 157 -4.95 -1.62 -3.97
N TYR A 158 -4.74 -0.69 -3.06
CA TYR A 158 -3.77 0.37 -3.23
C TYR A 158 -2.37 -0.15 -2.94
N GLU A 159 -1.53 -0.18 -3.97
CA GLU A 159 -0.12 -0.53 -3.86
C GLU A 159 0.74 0.59 -4.44
N PRO A 160 1.79 1.07 -3.73
CA PRO A 160 2.71 2.08 -4.26
C PRO A 160 3.41 1.62 -5.55
N VAL A 161 3.60 0.30 -5.69
CA VAL A 161 4.22 -0.34 -6.86
C VAL A 161 3.22 -1.36 -7.43
N ALA A 162 2.14 -0.86 -8.01
CA ALA A 162 1.13 -1.72 -8.61
C ALA A 162 1.51 -2.16 -10.04
N VAL A 163 1.07 -3.35 -10.42
CA VAL A 163 1.23 -3.85 -11.79
C VAL A 163 0.35 -3.02 -12.72
N LYS A 164 0.97 -2.22 -13.60
CA LYS A 164 0.28 -1.26 -14.50
C LYS A 164 -0.92 -1.85 -15.23
N ARG A 165 -0.83 -3.09 -15.71
CA ARG A 165 -1.93 -3.77 -16.42
C ARG A 165 -3.10 -4.11 -15.49
N ALA A 166 -2.83 -4.49 -14.23
CA ALA A 166 -3.88 -4.76 -13.24
C ALA A 166 -4.61 -3.46 -12.87
N VAL A 167 -3.87 -2.39 -12.60
CA VAL A 167 -4.44 -1.06 -12.35
C VAL A 167 -5.35 -0.65 -13.50
N ARG A 168 -4.87 -0.78 -14.74
CA ARG A 168 -5.66 -0.43 -15.94
C ARG A 168 -6.96 -1.24 -16.04
N HIS A 169 -6.90 -2.54 -15.75
CA HIS A 169 -8.07 -3.41 -15.76
C HIS A 169 -9.12 -2.94 -14.75
N TYR A 170 -8.73 -2.72 -13.50
CA TYR A 170 -9.67 -2.29 -12.45
C TYR A 170 -10.16 -0.85 -12.63
N VAL A 171 -9.37 0.04 -13.22
CA VAL A 171 -9.82 1.39 -13.61
C VAL A 171 -10.93 1.31 -14.67
N ILE A 172 -10.81 0.42 -15.65
CA ILE A 172 -11.86 0.21 -16.65
C ILE A 172 -13.15 -0.30 -15.99
N LEU A 173 -13.04 -1.31 -15.10
CA LEU A 173 -14.19 -1.82 -14.36
C LEU A 173 -14.84 -0.74 -13.48
N ALA A 174 -14.03 0.10 -12.85
CA ALA A 174 -14.53 1.22 -12.04
C ALA A 174 -15.27 2.26 -12.88
N GLN A 175 -14.79 2.58 -14.08
CA GLN A 175 -15.48 3.46 -15.01
C GLN A 175 -16.80 2.87 -15.49
N GLN A 176 -16.83 1.58 -15.82
CA GLN A 176 -18.05 0.87 -16.21
C GLN A 176 -19.07 0.83 -15.07
N TRP A 177 -18.62 0.60 -13.83
CA TRP A 177 -19.48 0.65 -12.65
C TRP A 177 -20.18 1.99 -12.48
N LYS A 178 -19.46 3.09 -12.64
CA LYS A 178 -20.03 4.45 -12.55
C LYS A 178 -21.06 4.75 -13.63
N GLN A 179 -20.88 4.16 -14.82
CA GLN A 179 -21.80 4.39 -15.93
C GLN A 179 -23.07 3.53 -15.85
N SER A 180 -22.93 2.29 -15.40
CA SER A 180 -24.02 1.30 -15.40
C SER A 180 -23.76 0.19 -14.38
N PRO A 181 -23.97 0.44 -13.08
CA PRO A 181 -23.55 -0.47 -12.01
C PRO A 181 -24.25 -1.83 -12.02
N GLN A 182 -25.45 -1.93 -12.57
CA GLN A 182 -26.25 -3.17 -12.59
C GLN A 182 -26.24 -3.89 -13.94
N ARG A 183 -25.31 -3.56 -14.81
CA ARG A 183 -25.20 -4.24 -16.10
C ARG A 183 -24.70 -5.68 -15.91
N ASP A 184 -25.47 -6.66 -16.38
CA ASP A 184 -25.16 -8.10 -16.23
C ASP A 184 -23.74 -8.48 -16.69
N GLU A 185 -23.27 -7.90 -17.78
CA GLU A 185 -21.94 -8.16 -18.30
C GLU A 185 -20.84 -7.70 -17.31
N LEU A 186 -21.01 -6.52 -16.69
CA LEU A 186 -20.09 -6.01 -15.69
C LEU A 186 -20.11 -6.86 -14.42
N LEU A 187 -21.31 -7.27 -13.97
CA LEU A 187 -21.43 -8.14 -12.79
C LEU A 187 -20.73 -9.48 -13.03
N ARG A 188 -20.89 -10.08 -14.20
CA ARG A 188 -20.16 -11.30 -14.59
C ARG A 188 -18.64 -11.09 -14.68
N GLU A 189 -18.18 -9.96 -15.19
CA GLU A 189 -16.74 -9.63 -15.23
C GLU A 189 -16.17 -9.49 -13.82
N LEU A 190 -16.85 -8.79 -12.93
CA LEU A 190 -16.45 -8.65 -11.52
C LEU A 190 -16.41 -10.01 -10.81
N GLN A 191 -17.44 -10.81 -10.98
CA GLN A 191 -17.53 -12.17 -10.44
C GLN A 191 -16.36 -13.04 -10.94
N ARG A 192 -16.07 -13.01 -12.26
CA ARG A 192 -14.93 -13.69 -12.87
C ARG A 192 -13.57 -13.14 -12.42
N ALA A 193 -13.52 -11.92 -11.88
CA ALA A 193 -12.34 -11.36 -11.22
C ALA A 193 -12.24 -11.77 -9.72
N GLY A 194 -13.13 -12.65 -9.26
CA GLY A 194 -13.17 -13.10 -7.86
C GLY A 194 -13.77 -12.09 -6.90
N VAL A 195 -14.49 -11.09 -7.41
CA VAL A 195 -15.18 -10.08 -6.60
C VAL A 195 -16.46 -10.67 -6.04
N GLY A 196 -16.67 -10.55 -4.73
CA GLY A 196 -17.91 -10.95 -4.05
C GLY A 196 -18.75 -9.77 -3.60
N ALA A 197 -18.15 -8.60 -3.44
CA ALA A 197 -18.86 -7.39 -3.06
C ALA A 197 -18.23 -6.14 -3.68
N VAL A 198 -19.06 -5.15 -3.94
CA VAL A 198 -18.64 -3.80 -4.36
C VAL A 198 -19.00 -2.82 -3.26
N ALA A 199 -18.02 -2.03 -2.81
CA ALA A 199 -18.25 -0.94 -1.86
C ALA A 199 -18.11 0.40 -2.58
N THR A 200 -19.13 1.23 -2.53
CA THR A 200 -19.18 2.50 -3.27
C THR A 200 -20.04 3.53 -2.54
N GLY A 201 -19.77 4.81 -2.80
CA GLY A 201 -20.45 5.96 -2.25
C GLY A 201 -19.61 7.22 -2.45
N GLU A 202 -20.22 8.38 -2.41
CA GLU A 202 -19.50 9.64 -2.50
C GLU A 202 -19.00 10.12 -1.12
N THR A 203 -19.73 9.80 -0.07
CA THR A 203 -19.47 10.16 1.31
C THR A 203 -19.58 8.94 2.21
N ALA A 204 -19.18 9.07 3.48
CA ALA A 204 -19.34 8.00 4.47
C ALA A 204 -20.82 7.70 4.78
N ASP A 205 -21.70 8.69 4.63
CA ASP A 205 -23.11 8.56 4.99
C ASP A 205 -23.92 7.83 3.90
N ASP A 206 -23.51 7.95 2.63
CA ASP A 206 -24.12 7.25 1.50
C ASP A 206 -23.37 5.98 1.09
N TRP A 207 -22.29 5.64 1.82
CA TRP A 207 -21.48 4.46 1.54
C TRP A 207 -22.29 3.17 1.71
N ARG A 208 -22.26 2.32 0.69
CA ARG A 208 -22.99 1.04 0.67
C ARG A 208 -22.07 -0.07 0.19
N VAL A 209 -22.32 -1.25 0.73
CA VAL A 209 -21.72 -2.50 0.27
C VAL A 209 -22.77 -3.32 -0.43
N PHE A 210 -22.53 -3.61 -1.70
CA PHE A 210 -23.40 -4.40 -2.57
C PHE A 210 -22.80 -5.80 -2.75
N PRO A 211 -23.34 -6.85 -2.12
CA PRO A 211 -22.98 -8.22 -2.45
C PRO A 211 -23.34 -8.51 -3.91
N LEU A 212 -22.47 -9.19 -4.63
CA LEU A 212 -22.82 -9.65 -5.99
C LEU A 212 -23.79 -10.83 -5.91
N PRO A 213 -24.70 -10.97 -6.89
CA PRO A 213 -25.77 -11.96 -6.84
C PRO A 213 -25.25 -13.39 -6.89
N ASP A 214 -24.16 -13.62 -7.61
CA ASP A 214 -23.57 -14.93 -7.80
C ASP A 214 -22.25 -15.07 -7.04
N PRO A 215 -21.85 -16.29 -6.66
CA PRO A 215 -20.59 -16.51 -5.93
C PRO A 215 -19.36 -16.08 -6.75
N PRO A 216 -18.33 -15.52 -6.09
CA PRO A 216 -17.11 -15.08 -6.76
C PRO A 216 -16.33 -16.29 -7.30
N MET A 217 -15.75 -16.14 -8.47
CA MET A 217 -14.94 -17.18 -9.12
C MET A 217 -13.46 -16.85 -8.97
N ARG A 218 -12.77 -17.47 -8.03
CA ARG A 218 -11.32 -17.29 -7.89
C ARG A 218 -10.52 -18.13 -8.90
N ALA A 219 -11.02 -19.32 -9.25
CA ALA A 219 -10.55 -20.08 -10.39
C ALA A 219 -11.74 -20.59 -11.21
N TRP A 220 -11.55 -20.70 -12.51
CA TRP A 220 -12.58 -21.13 -13.44
C TRP A 220 -12.00 -21.64 -14.75
N THR A 221 -12.78 -22.43 -15.48
CA THR A 221 -12.40 -22.98 -16.77
C THR A 221 -12.63 -21.92 -17.87
N ALA A 222 -11.62 -21.61 -18.67
CA ALA A 222 -11.72 -20.54 -19.66
C ALA A 222 -12.77 -20.79 -20.74
N HIS A 223 -13.08 -22.06 -21.02
CA HIS A 223 -14.05 -22.45 -22.05
C HIS A 223 -15.50 -22.42 -21.54
N SER A 224 -15.80 -23.14 -20.45
CA SER A 224 -17.18 -23.25 -19.93
C SER A 224 -17.54 -22.15 -18.93
N GLY A 225 -16.56 -21.47 -18.34
CA GLY A 225 -16.79 -20.52 -17.27
C GLY A 225 -17.15 -21.18 -15.94
N GLU A 226 -16.96 -22.47 -15.80
CA GLU A 226 -17.25 -23.23 -14.57
C GLU A 226 -16.30 -22.84 -13.46
N ALA A 227 -16.85 -22.50 -12.30
CA ALA A 227 -16.07 -22.16 -11.11
C ALA A 227 -15.37 -23.38 -10.51
N LEU A 228 -14.12 -23.21 -10.09
CA LEU A 228 -13.34 -24.23 -9.46
C LEU A 228 -12.96 -23.83 -8.03
N PRO A 229 -12.98 -24.76 -7.06
CA PRO A 229 -12.59 -24.46 -5.70
C PRO A 229 -11.09 -24.19 -5.61
N VAL A 230 -10.73 -23.12 -4.91
CA VAL A 230 -9.35 -22.75 -4.62
C VAL A 230 -9.12 -22.80 -3.13
N ARG A 231 -8.04 -23.46 -2.74
CA ARG A 231 -7.56 -23.49 -1.36
C ARG A 231 -6.24 -22.73 -1.23
N ASP A 232 -6.21 -21.75 -0.33
CA ASP A 232 -4.95 -21.10 0.05
C ASP A 232 -4.20 -22.00 1.06
N LEU A 233 -3.00 -22.38 0.69
CA LEU A 233 -2.10 -23.10 1.58
C LEU A 233 -1.22 -22.12 2.37
N SER A 234 -0.94 -20.96 1.77
CA SER A 234 -0.25 -19.83 2.38
C SER A 234 -0.48 -18.58 1.51
N PRO A 235 -0.08 -17.38 1.94
CA PRO A 235 -0.14 -16.18 1.09
C PRO A 235 0.62 -16.31 -0.24
N GLN A 236 1.60 -17.23 -0.31
CA GLN A 236 2.38 -17.48 -1.51
C GLN A 236 2.00 -18.78 -2.24
N GLN A 237 0.95 -19.49 -1.79
CA GLN A 237 0.60 -20.79 -2.38
C GLN A 237 -0.92 -20.94 -2.49
N ALA A 238 -1.38 -21.30 -3.68
CA ALA A 238 -2.77 -21.60 -3.97
C ALA A 238 -2.89 -22.95 -4.69
N GLU A 239 -3.91 -23.71 -4.34
CA GLU A 239 -4.18 -25.05 -4.85
C GLU A 239 -5.55 -25.10 -5.52
N VAL A 240 -5.64 -25.75 -6.68
CA VAL A 240 -6.90 -26.10 -7.35
C VAL A 240 -6.90 -27.61 -7.54
N VAL A 241 -7.90 -28.28 -6.98
CA VAL A 241 -8.02 -29.75 -7.03
C VAL A 241 -9.07 -30.15 -8.05
N ASN A 242 -8.86 -31.30 -8.70
CA ASN A 242 -9.77 -31.85 -9.70
C ASN A 242 -10.06 -30.90 -10.88
N ALA A 243 -9.06 -30.13 -11.30
CA ALA A 243 -9.18 -29.27 -12.45
C ALA A 243 -9.43 -30.07 -13.73
N PRO A 244 -10.44 -29.72 -14.55
CA PRO A 244 -10.70 -30.41 -15.81
C PRO A 244 -9.56 -30.17 -16.83
N ALA A 245 -9.56 -30.95 -17.92
CA ALA A 245 -8.68 -30.69 -19.05
C ALA A 245 -8.99 -29.33 -19.70
N GLY A 246 -7.95 -28.62 -20.12
CA GLY A 246 -8.08 -27.33 -20.79
C GLY A 246 -7.47 -26.16 -20.01
N ASP A 247 -7.86 -24.96 -20.36
CA ASP A 247 -7.33 -23.74 -19.77
C ASP A 247 -8.04 -23.39 -18.45
N ILE A 248 -7.26 -23.36 -17.40
CA ILE A 248 -7.72 -22.97 -16.05
C ILE A 248 -7.20 -21.60 -15.72
N VAL A 249 -8.09 -20.66 -15.49
CA VAL A 249 -7.79 -19.29 -15.09
C VAL A 249 -7.79 -19.20 -13.56
N LEU A 250 -6.73 -18.61 -13.00
CA LEU A 250 -6.68 -18.18 -11.60
C LEU A 250 -6.68 -16.66 -11.57
N THR A 251 -7.64 -16.06 -10.87
CA THR A 251 -7.92 -14.61 -10.92
C THR A 251 -6.97 -13.75 -10.10
N ASP A 252 -5.92 -14.32 -9.57
CA ASP A 252 -4.86 -13.55 -8.94
C ASP A 252 -4.01 -12.87 -10.02
N THR A 253 -3.53 -11.65 -9.71
CA THR A 253 -2.74 -10.86 -10.63
C THR A 253 -1.53 -11.63 -11.15
N ALA A 254 -1.38 -11.64 -12.47
CA ALA A 254 -0.21 -12.22 -13.12
C ALA A 254 1.02 -11.36 -12.80
N TYR A 255 1.95 -11.92 -12.04
CA TYR A 255 3.15 -11.26 -11.57
C TYR A 255 4.39 -12.15 -11.80
N PRO A 256 5.56 -11.62 -12.18
CA PRO A 256 6.78 -12.41 -12.30
C PRO A 256 7.13 -13.12 -10.98
N GLY A 257 7.58 -14.36 -11.07
CA GLY A 257 7.95 -15.18 -9.90
C GLY A 257 6.91 -16.24 -9.53
N TRP A 258 5.72 -16.21 -10.09
CA TRP A 258 4.78 -17.30 -9.94
C TRP A 258 5.19 -18.49 -10.79
N LYS A 259 5.12 -19.68 -10.19
CA LYS A 259 5.35 -20.97 -10.82
C LYS A 259 4.12 -21.85 -10.61
N VAL A 260 3.85 -22.77 -11.54
CA VAL A 260 2.74 -23.71 -11.42
C VAL A 260 3.19 -25.13 -11.68
N TRP A 261 2.67 -26.05 -10.89
CA TRP A 261 2.81 -27.49 -11.07
C TRP A 261 1.45 -28.08 -11.38
N VAL A 262 1.38 -28.88 -12.44
CA VAL A 262 0.21 -29.65 -12.84
C VAL A 262 0.51 -31.10 -12.52
N SER A 263 -0.22 -31.69 -11.58
CA SER A 263 0.00 -33.08 -11.09
C SER A 263 1.48 -33.33 -10.77
N ARG A 264 2.10 -32.44 -10.01
CA ARG A 264 3.51 -32.44 -9.57
C ARG A 264 4.55 -32.17 -10.66
N LYS A 265 4.16 -31.92 -11.92
CA LYS A 265 5.08 -31.57 -13.00
C LYS A 265 5.07 -30.06 -13.22
N PRO A 266 6.21 -29.39 -13.29
CA PRO A 266 6.26 -27.97 -13.56
C PRO A 266 5.69 -27.69 -14.96
N GLN A 267 4.87 -26.65 -15.06
CA GLN A 267 4.22 -26.25 -16.30
C GLN A 267 4.42 -24.75 -16.54
N SER A 268 4.48 -24.37 -17.81
CA SER A 268 4.44 -22.94 -18.17
C SER A 268 3.02 -22.41 -18.03
N TRP A 269 2.91 -21.15 -17.64
CA TRP A 269 1.65 -20.42 -17.57
C TRP A 269 1.71 -19.17 -18.45
N ARG A 270 0.58 -18.60 -18.76
CA ARG A 270 0.45 -17.39 -19.56
C ARG A 270 -0.51 -16.39 -18.91
N ILE A 271 -0.56 -15.18 -19.45
CA ILE A 271 -1.43 -14.11 -18.95
C ILE A 271 -2.76 -14.16 -19.71
N PHE A 272 -3.86 -14.22 -18.97
CA PHE A 272 -5.22 -14.16 -19.50
C PHE A 272 -5.79 -12.74 -19.31
N LYS A 273 -6.45 -12.18 -20.32
CA LYS A 273 -7.03 -10.81 -20.32
C LYS A 273 -6.08 -9.74 -19.75
N ASN A 274 -4.78 -9.87 -19.96
CA ASN A 274 -3.73 -8.97 -19.48
C ASN A 274 -3.57 -8.86 -17.95
N VAL A 275 -4.30 -9.61 -17.14
CA VAL A 275 -4.26 -9.46 -15.68
C VAL A 275 -4.18 -10.77 -14.92
N PHE A 276 -4.85 -11.82 -15.36
CA PHE A 276 -4.95 -13.08 -14.64
C PHE A 276 -3.93 -14.13 -15.12
N ARG A 277 -3.74 -15.16 -14.33
CA ARG A 277 -2.88 -16.30 -14.68
C ARG A 277 -3.72 -17.41 -15.29
N VAL A 278 -3.22 -18.04 -16.34
CA VAL A 278 -3.86 -19.21 -16.94
C VAL A 278 -2.83 -20.30 -17.18
N VAL A 279 -3.20 -21.55 -16.90
CA VAL A 279 -2.41 -22.75 -17.21
C VAL A 279 -3.28 -23.73 -17.95
N THR A 280 -2.70 -24.47 -18.90
CA THR A 280 -3.39 -25.54 -19.62
C THR A 280 -3.14 -26.88 -18.91
N THR A 281 -4.20 -27.57 -18.55
CA THR A 281 -4.15 -28.92 -17.96
C THR A 281 -4.29 -29.97 -19.06
N PRO A 282 -3.41 -30.97 -19.12
CA PRO A 282 -3.43 -31.99 -20.20
C PRO A 282 -4.53 -33.03 -20.03
N ALA A 283 -5.01 -33.23 -18.81
CA ALA A 283 -5.99 -34.27 -18.46
C ALA A 283 -6.98 -33.76 -17.41
N SER A 284 -8.13 -34.40 -17.32
CA SER A 284 -9.12 -34.18 -16.26
C SER A 284 -8.57 -34.60 -14.88
N ALA A 285 -9.22 -34.08 -13.83
CA ALA A 285 -8.84 -34.32 -12.44
C ALA A 285 -7.40 -33.95 -12.08
N SER A 286 -6.84 -32.96 -12.78
CA SER A 286 -5.49 -32.45 -12.50
C SER A 286 -5.45 -31.68 -11.19
N HIS A 287 -4.34 -31.85 -10.47
CA HIS A 287 -4.01 -31.06 -9.28
C HIS A 287 -3.08 -29.92 -9.68
N LEU A 288 -3.52 -28.68 -9.44
CA LEU A 288 -2.73 -27.47 -9.71
C LEU A 288 -2.19 -26.93 -8.41
N LEU A 289 -0.88 -26.65 -8.37
CA LEU A 289 -0.23 -25.99 -7.25
C LEU A 289 0.51 -24.75 -7.76
N TRP A 290 0.05 -23.58 -7.38
CA TRP A 290 0.69 -22.31 -7.66
C TRP A 290 1.58 -21.91 -6.50
N ARG A 291 2.82 -21.48 -6.78
CA ARG A 291 3.76 -20.95 -5.77
C ARG A 291 4.41 -19.67 -6.27
N TYR A 292 4.56 -18.73 -5.37
CA TYR A 292 5.34 -17.52 -5.62
C TYR A 292 6.79 -17.74 -5.19
N GLU A 293 7.68 -17.89 -6.16
CA GLU A 293 9.11 -18.14 -5.96
C GLU A 293 9.93 -17.24 -6.90
N PRO A 294 10.06 -15.93 -6.59
CA PRO A 294 10.78 -15.01 -7.47
C PRO A 294 12.28 -15.28 -7.40
N ASP A 295 12.91 -15.47 -8.55
CA ASP A 295 14.36 -15.69 -8.64
C ASP A 295 15.15 -14.46 -8.18
N THR A 296 14.57 -13.26 -8.32
CA THR A 296 15.14 -12.01 -7.81
C THR A 296 15.36 -12.02 -6.29
N LEU A 297 14.50 -12.70 -5.52
CA LEU A 297 14.68 -12.85 -4.07
C LEU A 297 15.92 -13.69 -3.76
N ARG A 298 16.14 -14.78 -4.48
CA ARG A 298 17.31 -15.66 -4.32
C ARG A 298 18.59 -14.91 -4.67
N ILE A 299 18.59 -14.17 -5.77
CA ILE A 299 19.74 -13.34 -6.20
C ILE A 299 19.99 -12.24 -5.16
N GLY A 300 18.95 -11.53 -4.73
CA GLY A 300 19.07 -10.48 -3.71
C GLY A 300 19.62 -11.00 -2.38
N LEU A 301 19.16 -12.16 -1.92
CA LEU A 301 19.67 -12.81 -0.71
C LEU A 301 21.16 -13.17 -0.85
N PHE A 302 21.53 -13.76 -1.99
CA PHE A 302 22.95 -14.09 -2.27
C PHE A 302 23.84 -12.83 -2.25
N LEU A 303 23.42 -11.75 -2.93
CA LEU A 303 24.17 -10.50 -2.96
C LEU A 303 24.25 -9.85 -1.56
N SER A 304 23.19 -9.91 -0.78
CA SER A 304 23.19 -9.41 0.60
C SER A 304 24.14 -10.19 1.49
N LEU A 305 24.15 -11.51 1.40
CA LEU A 305 25.08 -12.37 2.15
C LEU A 305 26.54 -12.10 1.75
N LEU A 306 26.79 -11.94 0.45
CA LEU A 306 28.12 -11.58 -0.05
C LEU A 306 28.56 -10.21 0.48
N GLY A 307 27.68 -9.21 0.46
CA GLY A 307 27.94 -7.88 1.02
C GLY A 307 28.26 -7.92 2.52
N CYS A 308 27.48 -8.67 3.29
CA CYS A 308 27.75 -8.88 4.72
C CYS A 308 29.10 -9.57 4.97
N ALA A 309 29.39 -10.64 4.22
CA ALA A 309 30.67 -11.33 4.34
C ALA A 309 31.87 -10.42 4.03
N THR A 310 31.75 -9.60 2.97
CA THR A 310 32.76 -8.60 2.61
C THR A 310 32.94 -7.56 3.72
N ALA A 311 31.84 -7.02 4.26
CA ALA A 311 31.92 -6.04 5.35
C ALA A 311 32.62 -6.62 6.60
N VAL A 312 32.25 -7.86 6.98
CA VAL A 312 32.90 -8.55 8.10
C VAL A 312 34.37 -8.80 7.80
N GLY A 313 34.75 -9.22 6.60
CA GLY A 313 36.12 -9.41 6.17
C GLY A 313 36.96 -8.14 6.28
N VAL A 314 36.45 -7.00 5.84
CA VAL A 314 37.08 -5.69 5.95
C VAL A 314 37.29 -5.29 7.41
N LEU A 315 36.30 -5.51 8.27
CA LEU A 315 36.39 -5.22 9.70
C LEU A 315 37.47 -6.09 10.39
N ILE A 316 37.49 -7.38 10.09
CA ILE A 316 38.51 -8.31 10.65
C ILE A 316 39.92 -7.91 10.17
N PHE A 317 40.06 -7.64 8.85
CA PHE A 317 41.37 -7.21 8.30
C PHE A 317 41.83 -5.90 8.91
N GLY A 318 40.95 -4.90 9.05
CA GLY A 318 41.24 -3.63 9.71
C GLY A 318 41.66 -3.80 11.16
N TYR A 319 40.97 -4.71 11.89
CA TYR A 319 41.34 -5.04 13.27
C TYR A 319 42.76 -5.70 13.38
N ILE A 320 43.06 -6.63 12.48
CA ILE A 320 44.36 -7.33 12.47
C ILE A 320 45.49 -6.38 12.07
N ALA A 321 45.27 -5.57 11.01
CA ALA A 321 46.28 -4.63 10.51
C ALA A 321 46.52 -3.46 11.46
N GLY A 322 45.53 -3.07 12.28
CA GLY A 322 45.66 -1.98 13.26
C GLY A 322 46.32 -2.36 14.58
N LYS A 323 46.72 -3.62 14.80
CA LYS A 323 47.48 -3.99 16.00
C LYS A 323 48.91 -3.43 15.92
N PRO A 324 49.33 -2.51 16.81
CA PRO A 324 50.69 -2.03 16.83
C PRO A 324 51.63 -3.20 17.13
N HIS A 325 52.60 -3.45 16.25
CA HIS A 325 53.71 -4.35 16.56
C HIS A 325 54.44 -3.77 17.77
N SER A 326 54.24 -4.36 18.93
CA SER A 326 55.09 -4.06 20.09
C SER A 326 56.50 -4.50 19.74
N ILE A 327 57.32 -3.55 19.30
CA ILE A 327 58.76 -3.74 19.19
C ILE A 327 59.28 -3.82 20.64
N THR A 328 59.45 -5.02 21.16
CA THR A 328 60.20 -5.31 22.35
C THR A 328 61.66 -4.94 22.04
N LYS A 329 62.14 -3.85 22.68
CA LYS A 329 63.54 -3.55 22.77
C LYS A 329 64.15 -4.32 23.91
#